data_77bf5d1facfe3a941ee2b57d5bee73b5
#
_entry.id   77bf5d1facfe3a941ee2b57d5bee73b5
#
_cell.length_a   1.000
_cell.length_b   1.000
_cell.length_c   1.000
_cell.angle_alpha   90.00
_cell.angle_beta   90.00
_cell.angle_gamma   90.00
#
_symmetry.space_group_name_H-M   'P 1'
#
loop_
_entity.id
_entity.type
_entity.pdbx_description
1 polymer ?
#
loop_
_entity_poly.entity_id
_entity_poly.type
_entity_poly.pdbx_seq_one_letter_code
_entity_poly.pdbx_strand_id
1 'polypeptide(L)'
;MEPFTLIGVPIDSVGRRGGTEHSPAALRDLGLLDALGAADGGDLAVRIRGEQRDPETGILGSPDVLATTAVIRDATAAGLGRGERPFLVGGCCAELPGALAGGRDALGEIGLVHLDGHADLYDGVTSATGGAVDMPISVVVGRGPV
;
A
#
# COMPACT_ATOMS: atom_id res chain seq x y z
N MET A 1 -11.15 -9.44 21.68
CA MET A 1 -10.53 -8.53 20.66
C MET A 1 -10.71 -9.26 19.34
N GLU A 2 -11.25 -8.60 18.35
CA GLU A 2 -11.44 -9.23 17.04
C GLU A 2 -10.09 -9.60 16.44
N PRO A 3 -9.98 -10.77 15.78
CA PRO A 3 -8.73 -11.21 15.18
C PRO A 3 -8.34 -10.30 14.02
N PHE A 4 -7.07 -10.25 13.71
CA PHE A 4 -6.59 -9.63 12.47
C PHE A 4 -6.97 -10.49 11.26
N THR A 5 -7.24 -9.83 10.14
CA THR A 5 -7.28 -10.48 8.82
C THR A 5 -6.08 -9.99 8.03
N LEU A 6 -5.13 -10.88 7.75
CA LEU A 6 -3.94 -10.58 6.98
C LEU A 6 -4.29 -10.54 5.50
N ILE A 7 -4.01 -9.42 4.86
CA ILE A 7 -4.22 -9.19 3.43
C ILE A 7 -2.87 -8.88 2.79
N GLY A 8 -2.41 -9.72 1.86
CA GLY A 8 -1.18 -9.51 1.14
C GLY A 8 -1.33 -8.48 0.01
N VAL A 9 -0.37 -7.58 -0.10
CA VAL A 9 -0.29 -6.55 -1.16
C VAL A 9 1.04 -6.72 -1.91
N PRO A 10 1.13 -7.67 -2.88
CA PRO A 10 2.37 -8.03 -3.55
C PRO A 10 2.77 -7.00 -4.61
N ILE A 11 3.29 -5.86 -4.18
CA ILE A 11 3.72 -4.74 -5.04
C ILE A 11 5.19 -4.38 -4.84
N ASP A 12 5.80 -3.89 -5.92
CA ASP A 12 7.07 -3.16 -5.90
C ASP A 12 6.91 -1.94 -6.83
N SER A 13 7.08 -0.75 -6.29
CA SER A 13 6.87 0.50 -7.03
C SER A 13 8.16 1.20 -7.45
N VAL A 14 9.31 0.53 -7.33
CA VAL A 14 10.60 1.10 -7.73
C VAL A 14 11.02 0.73 -9.16
N GLY A 15 10.14 0.07 -9.92
CA GLY A 15 10.40 -0.31 -11.31
C GLY A 15 11.40 -1.45 -11.49
N ARG A 16 11.67 -2.23 -10.45
CA ARG A 16 12.53 -3.42 -10.49
C ARG A 16 11.71 -4.66 -10.24
N ARG A 17 12.14 -5.78 -10.81
CA ARG A 17 11.56 -7.09 -10.51
C ARG A 17 12.42 -7.83 -9.48
N GLY A 18 11.77 -8.61 -8.64
CA GLY A 18 12.43 -9.55 -7.73
C GLY A 18 12.79 -8.92 -6.40
N GLY A 19 11.88 -8.20 -5.82
CA GLY A 19 12.06 -7.56 -4.57
C GLY A 19 10.90 -7.73 -3.60
N THR A 20 10.44 -6.65 -3.13
CA THR A 20 9.52 -6.54 -2.00
C THR A 20 8.12 -7.11 -2.27
N GLU A 21 7.72 -7.27 -3.52
CA GLU A 21 6.43 -7.90 -3.88
C GLU A 21 6.30 -9.35 -3.37
N HIS A 22 7.42 -9.98 -3.02
CA HIS A 22 7.42 -11.33 -2.43
C HIS A 22 7.23 -11.34 -0.91
N SER A 23 7.24 -10.18 -0.25
CA SER A 23 7.14 -10.08 1.21
C SER A 23 5.89 -10.76 1.79
N PRO A 24 4.68 -10.63 1.21
CA PRO A 24 3.51 -11.28 1.76
C PRO A 24 3.63 -12.80 1.83
N ALA A 25 4.12 -13.42 0.77
CA ALA A 25 4.33 -14.86 0.73
C ALA A 25 5.42 -15.29 1.70
N ALA A 26 6.58 -14.62 1.68
CA ALA A 26 7.71 -14.95 2.56
C ALA A 26 7.34 -14.84 4.05
N LEU A 27 6.58 -13.83 4.44
CA LEU A 27 6.16 -13.66 5.82
C LEU A 27 5.12 -14.70 6.26
N ARG A 28 4.23 -15.14 5.37
CA ARG A 28 3.34 -16.29 5.64
C ARG A 28 4.14 -17.56 5.86
N ASP A 29 5.12 -17.84 5.00
CA ASP A 29 5.99 -19.02 5.12
C ASP A 29 6.80 -19.03 6.43
N LEU A 30 7.10 -17.85 6.97
CA LEU A 30 7.75 -17.67 8.27
C LEU A 30 6.78 -17.74 9.46
N GLY A 31 5.49 -17.99 9.24
CA GLY A 31 4.51 -18.19 10.32
C GLY A 31 3.88 -16.90 10.85
N LEU A 32 3.84 -15.83 10.06
CA LEU A 32 3.25 -14.55 10.49
C LEU A 32 1.78 -14.69 10.90
N LEU A 33 1.00 -15.54 10.22
CA LEU A 33 -0.41 -15.78 10.55
C LEU A 33 -0.56 -16.33 11.97
N ASP A 34 0.22 -17.35 12.31
CA ASP A 34 0.19 -17.97 13.64
C ASP A 34 0.67 -16.99 14.72
N ALA A 35 1.73 -16.26 14.43
CA ALA A 35 2.29 -15.26 15.36
C ALA A 35 1.30 -14.14 15.71
N LEU A 36 0.45 -13.76 14.78
CA LEU A 36 -0.57 -12.72 14.97
C LEU A 36 -1.93 -13.30 15.43
N GLY A 37 -2.13 -14.61 15.34
CA GLY A 37 -3.45 -15.21 15.47
C GLY A 37 -4.42 -14.67 14.42
N ALA A 38 -3.91 -14.41 13.20
CA ALA A 38 -4.65 -13.76 12.13
C ALA A 38 -5.32 -14.79 11.22
N ALA A 39 -6.51 -14.43 10.70
CA ALA A 39 -7.08 -15.13 9.55
C ALA A 39 -6.33 -14.74 8.28
N ASP A 40 -6.20 -15.67 7.32
CA ASP A 40 -5.61 -15.36 6.01
C ASP A 40 -6.69 -14.83 5.06
N GLY A 41 -6.58 -13.57 4.69
CA GLY A 41 -7.42 -12.90 3.68
C GLY A 41 -6.93 -13.09 2.24
N GLY A 42 -5.79 -13.77 2.05
CA GLY A 42 -5.17 -13.94 0.73
C GLY A 42 -4.43 -12.69 0.23
N ASP A 43 -3.99 -12.75 -1.02
CA ASP A 43 -3.31 -11.64 -1.69
C ASP A 43 -4.28 -10.87 -2.59
N LEU A 44 -4.14 -9.56 -2.61
CA LEU A 44 -4.84 -8.72 -3.58
C LEU A 44 -4.28 -8.96 -5.00
N ALA A 45 -5.17 -8.94 -5.98
CA ALA A 45 -4.80 -9.06 -7.39
C ALA A 45 -4.25 -7.73 -7.93
N VAL A 46 -3.12 -7.28 -7.40
CA VAL A 46 -2.48 -6.01 -7.71
C VAL A 46 -1.08 -6.22 -8.27
N ARG A 47 -0.64 -5.29 -9.10
CA ARG A 47 0.71 -5.28 -9.65
C ARG A 47 1.07 -3.93 -10.23
N ILE A 48 2.27 -3.44 -9.93
CA ILE A 48 2.86 -2.26 -10.56
C ILE A 48 3.95 -2.74 -11.53
N ARG A 49 3.81 -2.41 -12.82
CA ARG A 49 4.69 -2.91 -13.89
C ARG A 49 5.49 -1.82 -14.59
N GLY A 50 5.11 -0.57 -14.38
CA GLY A 50 5.66 0.55 -15.13
C GLY A 50 7.10 0.85 -14.73
N GLU A 51 8.01 0.75 -15.71
CA GLU A 51 9.42 1.15 -15.57
C GLU A 51 9.68 2.56 -16.13
N GLN A 52 8.66 3.16 -16.75
CA GLN A 52 8.76 4.50 -17.32
C GLN A 52 8.08 5.51 -16.40
N ARG A 53 8.75 6.64 -16.24
CA ARG A 53 8.19 7.77 -15.52
C ARG A 53 7.11 8.42 -16.38
N ASP A 54 5.93 8.53 -15.82
CA ASP A 54 4.83 9.23 -16.46
C ASP A 54 5.16 10.73 -16.56
N PRO A 55 5.03 11.33 -17.75
CA PRO A 55 5.45 12.72 -17.97
C PRO A 55 4.57 13.77 -17.26
N GLU A 56 3.33 13.43 -16.94
CA GLU A 56 2.39 14.34 -16.27
C GLU A 56 2.53 14.27 -14.75
N THR A 57 2.57 13.06 -14.23
CA THR A 57 2.63 12.84 -12.77
C THR A 57 4.03 12.73 -12.21
N GLY A 58 5.03 12.42 -13.05
CA GLY A 58 6.40 12.15 -12.63
C GLY A 58 6.58 10.81 -11.91
N ILE A 59 5.56 9.94 -11.89
CA ILE A 59 5.54 8.68 -11.15
C ILE A 59 5.78 7.50 -12.09
N LEU A 60 6.60 6.54 -11.66
CA LEU A 60 6.79 5.28 -12.36
C LEU A 60 5.50 4.46 -12.33
N GLY A 61 5.04 4.02 -13.51
CA GLY A 61 3.86 3.17 -13.61
C GLY A 61 2.59 3.78 -13.02
N SER A 62 2.42 5.09 -13.15
CA SER A 62 1.30 5.85 -12.55
C SER A 62 -0.07 5.20 -12.73
N PRO A 63 -0.48 4.68 -13.90
CA PRO A 63 -1.78 4.00 -14.04
C PRO A 63 -1.91 2.76 -13.16
N ASP A 64 -0.85 1.96 -13.04
CA ASP A 64 -0.86 0.76 -12.19
C ASP A 64 -0.89 1.15 -10.71
N VAL A 65 -0.20 2.23 -10.32
CA VAL A 65 -0.21 2.77 -8.95
C VAL A 65 -1.62 3.19 -8.56
N LEU A 66 -2.31 3.94 -9.43
CA LEU A 66 -3.69 4.38 -9.19
C LEU A 66 -4.66 3.20 -9.09
N ALA A 67 -4.55 2.23 -10.02
CA ALA A 67 -5.38 1.03 -9.99
C ALA A 67 -5.15 0.21 -8.70
N THR A 68 -3.90 0.05 -8.30
CA THR A 68 -3.51 -0.64 -7.07
C THR A 68 -4.06 0.07 -5.83
N THR A 69 -3.94 1.39 -5.77
CA THR A 69 -4.47 2.21 -4.68
C THR A 69 -5.98 2.02 -4.54
N ALA A 70 -6.73 1.97 -5.64
CA ALA A 70 -8.18 1.73 -5.62
C ALA A 70 -8.52 0.33 -5.08
N VAL A 71 -7.81 -0.71 -5.51
CA VAL A 71 -8.03 -2.09 -5.03
C VAL A 71 -7.75 -2.20 -3.53
N ILE A 72 -6.65 -1.60 -3.05
CA ILE A 72 -6.30 -1.61 -1.62
C ILE A 72 -7.36 -0.86 -0.79
N ARG A 73 -7.81 0.31 -1.28
CA ARG A 73 -8.89 1.09 -0.67
C ARG A 73 -10.15 0.25 -0.48
N ASP A 74 -10.62 -0.38 -1.56
CA ASP A 74 -11.85 -1.14 -1.55
C ASP A 74 -11.75 -2.37 -0.64
N ALA A 75 -10.62 -3.07 -0.66
CA ALA A 75 -10.38 -4.23 0.22
C ALA A 75 -10.33 -3.82 1.70
N THR A 76 -9.67 -2.71 2.01
CA THR A 76 -9.59 -2.19 3.39
C THR A 76 -10.96 -1.75 3.89
N ALA A 77 -11.70 -0.98 3.09
CA ALA A 77 -13.06 -0.53 3.45
C ALA A 77 -14.00 -1.72 3.65
N ALA A 78 -13.96 -2.72 2.76
CA ALA A 78 -14.79 -3.90 2.86
C ALA A 78 -14.47 -4.73 4.11
N GLY A 79 -13.20 -4.94 4.45
CA GLY A 79 -12.78 -5.64 5.67
C GLY A 79 -13.30 -4.94 6.92
N LEU A 80 -13.06 -3.63 7.03
CA LEU A 80 -13.55 -2.81 8.15
C LEU A 80 -15.08 -2.82 8.23
N GLY A 81 -15.78 -2.76 7.09
CA GLY A 81 -17.25 -2.84 7.03
C GLY A 81 -17.82 -4.18 7.51
N ARG A 82 -17.04 -5.26 7.47
CA ARG A 82 -17.41 -6.56 8.09
C ARG A 82 -17.03 -6.67 9.56
N GLY A 83 -16.46 -5.62 10.16
CA GLY A 83 -15.96 -5.64 11.54
C GLY A 83 -14.60 -6.32 11.68
N GLU A 84 -13.89 -6.58 10.61
CA GLU A 84 -12.53 -7.14 10.63
C GLU A 84 -11.50 -6.07 11.00
N ARG A 85 -10.31 -6.53 11.36
CA ARG A 85 -9.13 -5.67 11.57
C ARG A 85 -8.11 -5.97 10.47
N PRO A 86 -8.16 -5.29 9.30
CA PRO A 86 -7.23 -5.53 8.22
C PRO A 86 -5.79 -5.29 8.67
N PHE A 87 -4.93 -6.28 8.43
CA PHE A 87 -3.48 -6.19 8.59
C PHE A 87 -2.86 -6.37 7.22
N LEU A 88 -2.56 -5.24 6.56
CA LEU A 88 -1.95 -5.24 5.25
C LEU A 88 -0.48 -5.62 5.36
N VAL A 89 -0.04 -6.52 4.54
CA VAL A 89 1.36 -6.92 4.41
C VAL A 89 1.77 -6.64 2.98
N GLY A 90 2.42 -5.52 2.79
CA GLY A 90 2.80 -5.05 1.49
C GLY A 90 4.25 -5.30 1.12
N GLY A 91 4.54 -4.97 -0.10
CA GLY A 91 5.89 -4.92 -0.63
C GLY A 91 6.55 -3.57 -0.39
N CYS A 92 5.80 -2.47 -0.33
CA CYS A 92 6.38 -1.14 -0.15
C CYS A 92 5.34 -0.11 0.32
N CYS A 93 5.82 1.05 0.74
CA CYS A 93 5.01 2.15 1.31
C CYS A 93 3.92 2.68 0.36
N ALA A 94 3.99 2.39 -0.94
CA ALA A 94 2.97 2.81 -1.92
C ALA A 94 1.56 2.23 -1.64
N GLU A 95 1.41 1.29 -0.71
CA GLU A 95 0.11 0.77 -0.27
C GLU A 95 -0.64 1.74 0.67
N LEU A 96 0.09 2.61 1.37
CA LEU A 96 -0.44 3.46 2.44
C LEU A 96 -1.60 4.37 2.00
N PRO A 97 -1.56 5.07 0.86
CA PRO A 97 -2.67 5.92 0.43
C PRO A 97 -3.98 5.14 0.25
N GLY A 98 -3.90 3.93 -0.31
CA GLY A 98 -5.07 3.05 -0.47
C GLY A 98 -5.63 2.60 0.87
N ALA A 99 -4.76 2.15 1.79
CA ALA A 99 -5.16 1.73 3.12
C ALA A 99 -5.87 2.83 3.90
N LEU A 100 -5.32 4.04 3.88
CA LEU A 100 -5.91 5.19 4.57
C LEU A 100 -7.22 5.65 3.92
N ALA A 101 -7.29 5.66 2.59
CA ALA A 101 -8.53 5.98 1.89
C ALA A 101 -9.66 5.01 2.26
N GLY A 102 -9.37 3.69 2.27
CA GLY A 102 -10.33 2.67 2.68
C GLY A 102 -10.72 2.77 4.15
N GLY A 103 -9.76 3.06 5.02
CA GLY A 103 -10.04 3.33 6.44
C GLY A 103 -10.96 4.53 6.64
N ARG A 104 -10.70 5.62 5.92
CA ARG A 104 -11.53 6.83 5.95
C ARG A 104 -12.95 6.58 5.42
N ASP A 105 -13.08 5.82 4.34
CA ASP A 105 -14.39 5.48 3.77
C ASP A 105 -15.25 4.67 4.75
N ALA A 106 -14.65 3.76 5.49
CA ALA A 106 -15.37 2.89 6.41
C ALA A 106 -15.62 3.52 7.79
N LEU A 107 -14.69 4.34 8.29
CA LEU A 107 -14.69 4.81 9.68
C LEU A 107 -14.88 6.34 9.81
N GLY A 108 -14.81 7.09 8.72
CA GLY A 108 -14.82 8.56 8.76
C GLY A 108 -13.44 9.14 9.06
N GLU A 109 -13.34 10.03 10.03
CA GLU A 109 -12.04 10.62 10.41
C GLU A 109 -11.14 9.59 11.08
N ILE A 110 -9.92 9.45 10.57
CA ILE A 110 -8.89 8.56 11.11
C ILE A 110 -7.59 9.32 11.32
N GLY A 111 -6.76 8.86 12.26
CA GLY A 111 -5.40 9.33 12.46
C GLY A 111 -4.39 8.33 11.91
N LEU A 112 -3.21 8.82 11.55
CA LEU A 112 -2.07 8.01 11.11
C LEU A 112 -0.95 8.10 12.13
N VAL A 113 -0.41 6.95 12.53
CA VAL A 113 0.90 6.83 13.17
C VAL A 113 1.84 6.18 12.16
N HIS A 114 2.81 6.95 11.65
CA HIS A 114 3.78 6.49 10.66
C HIS A 114 5.11 6.19 11.35
N LEU A 115 5.56 4.94 11.25
CA LEU A 115 6.84 4.48 11.82
C LEU A 115 7.70 4.00 10.65
N ASP A 116 8.61 4.83 10.20
CA ASP A 116 9.45 4.58 9.03
C ASP A 116 10.84 5.21 9.20
N GLY A 117 11.82 4.71 8.48
CA GLY A 117 13.16 5.29 8.39
C GLY A 117 13.23 6.52 7.46
N HIS A 118 12.19 6.76 6.67
CA HIS A 118 12.08 7.85 5.71
C HIS A 118 10.85 8.72 6.00
N ALA A 119 10.83 9.91 5.47
CA ALA A 119 9.69 10.82 5.62
C ALA A 119 8.60 10.62 4.56
N ASP A 120 8.92 9.99 3.45
CA ASP A 120 8.05 9.71 2.29
C ASP A 120 7.30 10.95 1.78
N LEU A 121 7.98 12.09 1.79
CA LEU A 121 7.45 13.43 1.45
C LEU A 121 7.88 13.92 0.06
N TYR A 122 8.46 13.06 -0.77
CA TYR A 122 8.71 13.41 -2.16
C TYR A 122 7.40 13.45 -2.96
N ASP A 123 7.47 14.08 -4.12
CA ASP A 123 6.42 14.07 -5.13
C ASP A 123 7.01 13.67 -6.49
N GLY A 124 6.20 13.64 -7.53
CA GLY A 124 6.66 13.27 -8.85
C GLY A 124 7.69 14.21 -9.46
N VAL A 125 7.84 15.43 -8.93
CA VAL A 125 8.83 16.42 -9.38
C VAL A 125 10.13 16.28 -8.60
N THR A 126 10.04 16.09 -7.29
CA THR A 126 11.19 16.12 -6.38
C THR A 126 11.82 14.73 -6.16
N SER A 127 11.10 13.65 -6.44
CA SER A 127 11.66 12.29 -6.35
C SER A 127 12.71 12.07 -7.45
N ALA A 128 13.90 11.65 -7.03
CA ALA A 128 14.96 11.27 -7.97
C ALA A 128 14.62 9.97 -8.72
N THR A 129 13.89 9.06 -8.09
CA THR A 129 13.53 7.74 -8.64
C THR A 129 12.23 7.76 -9.43
N GLY A 130 11.28 8.59 -9.05
CA GLY A 130 9.88 8.54 -9.51
C GLY A 130 9.08 7.38 -8.92
N GLY A 131 9.66 6.60 -8.03
CA GLY A 131 8.97 5.49 -7.37
C GLY A 131 7.90 5.98 -6.41
N ALA A 132 6.69 5.43 -6.50
CA ALA A 132 5.60 5.80 -5.60
C ALA A 132 5.90 5.46 -4.12
N VAL A 133 6.91 4.64 -3.86
CA VAL A 133 7.39 4.32 -2.52
C VAL A 133 7.91 5.55 -1.75
N ASP A 134 8.40 6.57 -2.46
CA ASP A 134 8.98 7.77 -1.85
C ASP A 134 7.92 8.83 -1.47
N MET A 135 6.64 8.61 -1.81
CA MET A 135 5.62 9.66 -1.90
C MET A 135 4.38 9.50 -1.00
N PRO A 136 4.19 8.39 -0.27
CA PRO A 136 2.90 8.12 0.38
C PRO A 136 2.41 9.23 1.29
N ILE A 137 3.30 9.81 2.09
CA ILE A 137 2.92 10.88 3.02
C ILE A 137 2.58 12.18 2.27
N SER A 138 3.29 12.51 1.20
CA SER A 138 2.92 13.65 0.34
C SER A 138 1.50 13.52 -0.19
N VAL A 139 1.13 12.32 -0.68
CA VAL A 139 -0.23 12.05 -1.17
C VAL A 139 -1.26 12.22 -0.06
N VAL A 140 -1.00 11.63 1.12
CA VAL A 140 -1.92 11.68 2.26
C VAL A 140 -2.17 13.09 2.77
N VAL A 141 -1.16 13.96 2.74
CA VAL A 141 -1.31 15.38 3.15
C VAL A 141 -1.74 16.31 2.00
N GLY A 142 -2.15 15.75 0.87
CA GLY A 142 -2.69 16.51 -0.27
C GLY A 142 -1.63 17.21 -1.13
N ARG A 143 -0.40 16.73 -1.12
CA ARG A 143 0.71 17.23 -1.96
C ARG A 143 1.08 16.27 -3.09
N GLY A 144 0.26 15.25 -3.31
CA GLY A 144 0.44 14.34 -4.44
C GLY A 144 0.18 15.02 -5.79
N PRO A 145 0.47 14.32 -6.90
CA PRO A 145 0.12 14.81 -8.22
C PRO A 145 -1.39 14.98 -8.35
N VAL A 146 -1.81 16.04 -9.02
CA VAL A 146 -3.22 16.37 -9.32
C VAL A 146 -3.66 15.74 -10.63
#